data_dd22b20b20f91ec11d512d4a3b217d05
#
_entry.id   dd22b20b20f91ec11d512d4a3b217d05
#
_cell.length_a   1.000
_cell.length_b   1.000
_cell.length_c   1.000
_cell.angle_alpha   90.00
_cell.angle_beta   90.00
_cell.angle_gamma   90.00
#
_symmetry.space_group_name_H-M   'P 1'
#
loop_
_entity.id
_entity.type
_entity.pdbx_description
1 polymer ?
#
loop_
_entity_poly.entity_id
_entity_poly.type
_entity_poly.pdbx_seq_one_letter_code
_entity_poly.pdbx_strand_id
1 'polypeptide(L)' 'VANLHGTDAEIIEFIVKDGSKITKSPINKLNFPNSSKIAGVIRNGIPIIPFGDFHLKENDKTIVFSLTESIQKIEKFFQ' A
#
# COMPACT_ATOMS: atom_id res chain seq x y z
N VAL A 1 -1.44 -1.73 12.40
CA VAL A 1 -2.26 -0.55 12.17
C VAL A 1 -1.97 0.51 13.22
N ALA A 2 -1.74 1.73 12.79
CA ALA A 2 -1.57 2.86 13.68
C ALA A 2 -2.56 3.95 13.31
N ASN A 3 -3.43 4.31 14.25
CA ASN A 3 -4.32 5.43 14.08
C ASN A 3 -3.56 6.72 14.40
N LEU A 4 -3.69 7.70 13.53
CA LEU A 4 -3.12 9.00 13.78
C LEU A 4 -4.07 9.75 14.71
N HIS A 5 -3.58 10.02 15.91
CA HIS A 5 -4.38 10.60 16.98
C HIS A 5 -5.09 11.88 16.54
N GLY A 6 -6.42 11.93 16.78
CA GLY A 6 -7.21 13.10 16.44
C GLY A 6 -7.54 13.29 14.97
N THR A 7 -7.29 12.28 14.13
CA THR A 7 -7.57 12.35 12.69
C THR A 7 -8.30 11.11 12.21
N ASP A 8 -8.92 11.23 11.02
CA ASP A 8 -9.56 10.09 10.35
C ASP A 8 -8.61 9.45 9.34
N ALA A 9 -7.38 9.20 9.76
CA ALA A 9 -6.34 8.61 8.92
C ALA A 9 -5.60 7.51 9.67
N GLU A 10 -5.05 6.56 8.92
CA GLU A 10 -4.34 5.40 9.47
C GLU A 10 -3.11 5.09 8.64
N ILE A 11 -2.14 4.49 9.29
CA ILE A 11 -0.99 3.88 8.64
C ILE A 11 -1.16 2.38 8.77
N ILE A 12 -1.18 1.68 7.65
CA ILE A 12 -1.47 0.25 7.60
C ILE A 12 -0.35 -0.48 6.88
N GLU A 13 0.04 -1.63 7.42
CA GLU A 13 1.01 -2.50 6.77
C GLU A 13 0.27 -3.66 6.10
N PHE A 14 0.52 -3.86 4.81
CA PHE A 14 -0.01 -4.99 4.06
C PHE A 14 1.12 -5.86 3.55
N ILE A 15 0.95 -7.17 3.65
CA ILE A 15 1.86 -8.13 3.02
C ILE A 15 1.27 -8.48 1.65
N VAL A 16 2.07 -8.32 0.60
CA VAL A 16 1.63 -8.60 -0.76
C VAL A 16 1.51 -10.10 -0.98
N LYS A 17 0.34 -10.53 -1.44
CA LYS A 17 0.08 -11.93 -1.77
C LYS A 17 0.29 -12.17 -3.24
N ASP A 18 0.73 -13.38 -3.58
CA ASP A 18 0.88 -13.79 -4.96
C ASP A 18 -0.44 -13.60 -5.72
N GLY A 19 -0.36 -13.02 -6.91
CA GLY A 19 -1.53 -12.85 -7.77
C GLY A 19 -2.49 -11.75 -7.35
N SER A 20 -2.18 -11.01 -6.28
CA SER A 20 -3.05 -9.91 -5.84
C SER A 20 -3.04 -8.78 -6.86
N LYS A 21 -4.11 -7.99 -6.85
CA LYS A 21 -4.29 -6.89 -7.81
C LYS A 21 -3.13 -5.90 -7.76
N ILE A 22 -2.55 -5.67 -6.59
CA ILE A 22 -1.47 -4.71 -6.42
C ILE A 22 -0.22 -5.08 -7.22
N THR A 23 -0.07 -6.37 -7.59
CA THR A 23 1.09 -6.85 -8.35
C THR A 23 0.90 -6.74 -9.87
N LYS A 24 -0.29 -6.37 -10.34
CA LYS A 24 -0.62 -6.43 -11.77
C LYS A 24 -0.10 -5.25 -12.57
N SER A 25 0.25 -4.15 -11.90
CA SER A 25 0.67 -2.93 -12.57
C SER A 25 1.70 -2.20 -11.71
N PRO A 26 2.55 -1.37 -12.32
CA PRO A 26 3.42 -0.51 -11.53
C PRO A 26 2.59 0.49 -10.72
N ILE A 27 3.14 1.00 -9.63
CA ILE A 27 2.36 1.82 -8.69
C ILE A 27 1.77 3.08 -9.34
N ASN A 28 2.44 3.64 -10.34
CA ASN A 28 1.92 4.84 -11.02
C ASN A 28 0.75 4.54 -11.95
N LYS A 29 0.44 3.28 -12.19
CA LYS A 29 -0.69 2.86 -13.03
C LYS A 29 -1.76 2.12 -12.24
N LEU A 30 -1.57 1.96 -10.94
CA LEU A 30 -2.62 1.44 -10.07
C LEU A 30 -3.65 2.54 -9.88
N ASN A 31 -4.89 2.21 -10.02
CA ASN A 31 -5.96 3.17 -9.81
C ASN A 31 -6.27 3.29 -8.31
N PHE A 32 -5.24 3.62 -7.55
CA PHE A 32 -5.31 3.72 -6.10
C PHE A 32 -6.15 4.93 -5.70
N PRO A 33 -6.96 4.85 -4.65
CA PRO A 33 -7.74 6.00 -4.19
C PRO A 33 -6.85 7.21 -3.89
N ASN A 34 -7.31 8.40 -4.28
CA ASN A 34 -6.55 9.64 -4.06
C ASN A 34 -6.32 9.96 -2.59
N SER A 35 -7.14 9.39 -1.71
CA SER A 35 -7.03 9.56 -0.26
C SER A 35 -6.08 8.57 0.39
N SER A 36 -5.28 7.88 -0.41
CA SER A 36 -4.34 6.87 0.05
C SER A 36 -3.02 6.99 -0.68
N LYS A 37 -1.94 6.59 -0.01
CA LYS A 37 -0.62 6.60 -0.62
C LYS A 37 0.22 5.46 -0.11
N ILE A 38 0.96 4.83 -1.00
CA ILE A 38 1.99 3.87 -0.62
C ILE A 38 3.21 4.67 -0.18
N ALA A 39 3.47 4.67 1.12
CA ALA A 39 4.52 5.49 1.71
C ALA A 39 5.88 4.79 1.73
N GLY A 40 5.88 3.46 1.73
CA GLY A 40 7.12 2.70 1.79
C GLY A 40 6.89 1.24 1.53
N VAL A 41 7.97 0.54 1.20
CA VAL A 41 7.96 -0.90 0.98
C VAL A 41 9.19 -1.48 1.68
N ILE A 42 9.03 -2.62 2.32
CA ILE A 42 10.15 -3.36 2.87
C ILE A 42 10.23 -4.68 2.13
N ARG A 43 11.31 -4.89 1.40
CA ARG A 43 11.56 -6.09 0.59
C ARG A 43 12.80 -6.80 1.12
N ASN A 44 12.61 -8.02 1.60
CA ASN A 44 13.73 -8.80 2.18
C ASN A 44 14.49 -8.02 3.25
N GLY A 45 13.74 -7.31 4.10
CA GLY A 45 14.32 -6.51 5.16
C GLY A 45 14.89 -5.16 4.74
N ILE A 46 14.83 -4.82 3.45
CA ILE A 46 15.40 -3.58 2.91
C ILE A 46 14.29 -2.57 2.68
N PRO A 47 14.35 -1.39 3.31
CA PRO A 47 13.34 -0.36 3.08
C PRO A 47 13.55 0.32 1.73
N ILE A 48 12.44 0.57 1.04
CA ILE A 48 12.41 1.20 -0.28
C ILE A 48 11.37 2.30 -0.24
N ILE A 49 11.70 3.46 -0.81
CA ILE A 49 10.72 4.52 -1.07
C ILE A 49 10.28 4.33 -2.52
N PRO A 50 9.08 3.79 -2.76
CA PRO A 50 8.65 3.49 -4.12
C PRO A 50 8.17 4.75 -4.83
N PHE A 51 8.42 4.82 -6.12
CA PHE A 51 7.89 5.90 -6.95
C PHE A 51 7.84 5.45 -8.41
N GLY A 52 7.06 6.15 -9.20
CA GLY A 52 7.01 5.94 -10.63
C GLY A 52 6.55 4.53 -11.01
N ASP A 53 7.39 3.83 -11.75
CA ASP A 53 7.06 2.53 -12.31
C ASP A 53 7.45 1.35 -11.41
N PHE A 54 7.67 1.61 -10.13
CA PHE A 54 7.99 0.54 -9.18
C PHE A 54 6.87 -0.50 -9.14
N HIS A 55 7.25 -1.78 -9.20
CA HIS A 55 6.31 -2.91 -9.11
C HIS A 55 6.40 -3.56 -7.74
N LEU A 56 5.27 -3.74 -7.09
CA LEU A 56 5.20 -4.55 -5.88
C LEU A 56 5.25 -6.03 -6.24
N LYS A 57 5.86 -6.81 -5.37
CA LYS A 57 6.03 -8.26 -5.55
C LYS A 57 5.53 -9.01 -4.34
N GLU A 58 5.26 -10.29 -4.54
CA GLU A 58 4.88 -11.19 -3.45
C GLU A 58 5.81 -11.06 -2.25
N ASN A 59 5.23 -11.03 -1.07
CA ASN A 59 5.90 -10.92 0.22
C ASN A 59 6.47 -9.54 0.54
N ASP A 60 6.33 -8.56 -0.34
CA ASP A 60 6.66 -7.19 0.01
C ASP A 60 5.77 -6.73 1.17
N LYS A 61 6.38 -6.04 2.10
CA LYS A 61 5.66 -5.40 3.20
C LYS A 61 5.39 -3.97 2.76
N THR A 62 4.12 -3.62 2.58
CA THR A 62 3.72 -2.34 2.00
C THR A 62 3.12 -1.47 3.08
N ILE A 63 3.68 -0.27 3.26
CA ILE A 63 3.21 0.70 4.24
C ILE A 63 2.32 1.70 3.51
N VAL A 64 1.05 1.76 3.90
CA VAL A 64 0.05 2.61 3.25
C VAL A 64 -0.45 3.64 4.25
N PHE A 65 -0.44 4.90 3.85
CA PHE A 65 -1.12 5.99 4.57
C PHE A 65 -2.47 6.17 3.89
N SER A 66 -3.56 6.13 4.64
CA SER A 66 -4.89 6.24 4.06
C SER A 66 -5.85 6.97 4.98
N LEU A 67 -6.74 7.74 4.37
CA LEU A 67 -7.92 8.17 5.09
C LEU A 67 -8.76 6.93 5.40
N THR A 68 -9.38 6.93 6.59
CA THR A 68 -10.13 5.77 7.08
C THR A 68 -11.20 5.32 6.09
N GLU A 69 -11.84 6.25 5.42
CA GLU A 69 -12.92 5.95 4.47
C GLU A 69 -12.47 5.11 3.27
N SER A 70 -11.19 5.11 2.95
CA SER A 70 -10.67 4.40 1.77
C SER A 70 -10.08 3.04 2.08
N ILE A 71 -9.99 2.65 3.34
CA ILE A 71 -9.27 1.43 3.74
C ILE A 71 -9.86 0.19 3.10
N GLN A 72 -11.19 0.08 3.03
CA GLN A 72 -11.82 -1.10 2.43
C GLN A 72 -11.46 -1.24 0.95
N LYS A 73 -11.37 -0.14 0.22
CA LYS A 73 -10.94 -0.16 -1.17
C LYS A 73 -9.48 -0.59 -1.29
N ILE A 74 -8.64 -0.09 -0.39
CA ILE A 74 -7.22 -0.43 -0.38
C ILE A 74 -7.01 -1.93 -0.12
N GLU A 75 -7.75 -2.49 0.83
CA GLU A 75 -7.63 -3.90 1.17
C GLU A 75 -7.84 -4.81 -0.04
N LYS A 76 -8.73 -4.41 -0.95
CA LYS A 76 -9.02 -5.20 -2.15
C LYS A 76 -7.84 -5.32 -3.10
N PHE A 77 -6.95 -4.34 -3.09
CA PHE A 77 -5.72 -4.41 -3.91
C PHE A 77 -4.76 -5.49 -3.40
N PHE A 78 -4.82 -5.80 -2.12
CA PHE A 78 -3.88 -6.72 -1.48
C PHE A 78 -4.43 -8.14 -1.29
N GLN A 79 -5.62 -8.37 -1.77
CA GLN A 79 -6.25 -9.70 -1.69
C GLN A 79 -5.81 -10.61 -2.82
#